data_756d27c77557c59a543654fa9fc2e558
#
_entry.id   756d27c77557c59a543654fa9fc2e558
#
_cell.length_a   1.000
_cell.length_b   1.000
_cell.length_c   1.000
_cell.angle_alpha   90.00
_cell.angle_beta   90.00
_cell.angle_gamma   90.00
#
_symmetry.space_group_name_H-M   'P 1'
#
loop_
_entity.id
_entity.type
_entity.pdbx_description
1 polymer ?
#
loop_
_entity_poly.entity_id
_entity_poly.type
_entity_poly.pdbx_seq_one_letter_code
_entity_poly.pdbx_strand_id
1 'polypeptide(L)'
;ANCGGLLTPLGDPPLFMLFLRGAEFGWFASLFPQWLFTGAVLLLIYFVLDSYYYKKEHWTALSADAREQQPLKIQGKTNLVYLVGVILSVAFIHSGTIPQMANANSPLWIRYMREIVLLLLMMMSLYTTKKHVRYDLNKYSWAPINEVAVLFFGIFVTMTPALVYLNTHAASLGLSHTWQFYYATGALSSFLDNTPTAVAFHSVATGLTPDQIAAFGGNVVAGIPEILLMAICIGAVFFGAMTYIGNGPNFMVKAIAEESGVKMPSFFGYMCKFSLIVLLPI
;
A
#
# COMPACT_ATOMS: atom_id res chain seq x y z
N ALA A 1 7.08 -6.01 -3.07
CA ALA A 1 5.65 -5.92 -2.75
C ALA A 1 5.23 -4.46 -2.58
N ASN A 2 5.81 -3.71 -1.64
CA ASN A 2 5.34 -2.36 -1.27
C ASN A 2 5.33 -1.36 -2.43
N CYS A 3 6.44 -1.21 -3.15
CA CYS A 3 6.52 -0.26 -4.28
C CYS A 3 5.47 -0.51 -5.36
N GLY A 4 5.08 -1.76 -5.59
CA GLY A 4 4.09 -2.12 -6.61
C GLY A 4 2.71 -1.51 -6.40
N GLY A 5 2.35 -1.19 -5.16
CA GLY A 5 1.05 -0.62 -4.80
C GLY A 5 0.89 0.89 -5.03
N LEU A 6 1.96 1.63 -5.34
CA LEU A 6 1.96 3.10 -5.32
C LEU A 6 1.00 3.78 -6.31
N LEU A 7 0.70 3.15 -7.45
CA LEU A 7 0.01 3.79 -8.57
C LEU A 7 -1.51 3.84 -8.47
N THR A 8 -2.09 3.16 -7.49
CA THR A 8 -3.55 3.16 -7.30
C THR A 8 -3.93 3.14 -5.83
N PRO A 9 -5.06 3.74 -5.45
CA PRO A 9 -5.53 3.68 -4.06
C PRO A 9 -5.77 2.26 -3.55
N LEU A 10 -5.99 1.31 -4.44
CA LEU A 10 -6.23 -0.10 -4.10
C LEU A 10 -4.94 -0.91 -3.93
N GLY A 11 -3.80 -0.33 -4.29
CA GLY A 11 -2.52 -1.02 -4.27
C GLY A 11 -1.92 -1.16 -2.88
N ASP A 12 -2.16 -0.20 -1.99
CA ASP A 12 -1.69 -0.23 -0.61
C ASP A 12 -2.65 0.54 0.30
N PRO A 13 -2.94 0.07 1.52
CA PRO A 13 -3.90 0.69 2.44
C PRO A 13 -3.68 2.19 2.74
N PRO A 14 -2.46 2.71 2.91
CA PRO A 14 -2.26 4.15 3.12
C PRO A 14 -2.80 5.00 1.97
N LEU A 15 -2.65 4.55 0.74
CA LEU A 15 -3.14 5.27 -0.42
C LEU A 15 -4.67 5.28 -0.48
N PHE A 16 -5.30 4.16 -0.10
CA PHE A 16 -6.74 4.08 0.02
C PHE A 16 -7.28 5.07 1.07
N MET A 17 -6.61 5.18 2.20
CA MET A 17 -6.99 6.16 3.24
C MET A 17 -6.85 7.60 2.78
N LEU A 18 -5.82 7.93 2.00
CA LEU A 18 -5.63 9.25 1.40
C LEU A 18 -6.66 9.53 0.30
N PHE A 19 -7.05 8.50 -0.48
CA PHE A 19 -8.17 8.58 -1.41
C PHE A 19 -9.49 8.90 -0.70
N LEU A 20 -9.79 8.26 0.44
CA LEU A 20 -10.97 8.58 1.25
C LEU A 20 -10.92 9.99 1.84
N ARG A 21 -9.75 10.60 1.94
CA ARG A 21 -9.54 11.98 2.39
C ARG A 21 -9.59 13.03 1.26
N GLY A 22 -9.90 12.60 0.04
CA GLY A 22 -10.15 13.47 -1.09
C GLY A 22 -9.06 13.51 -2.17
N ALA A 23 -8.05 12.64 -2.11
CA ALA A 23 -7.17 12.44 -3.24
C ALA A 23 -7.95 11.76 -4.39
N GLU A 24 -7.84 12.25 -5.61
CA GLU A 24 -8.53 11.63 -6.75
C GLU A 24 -7.90 10.29 -7.13
N PHE A 25 -8.71 9.35 -7.62
CA PHE A 25 -8.22 8.04 -8.04
C PHE A 25 -7.10 8.14 -9.08
N GLY A 26 -7.27 8.99 -10.08
CA GLY A 26 -6.30 9.21 -11.16
C GLY A 26 -5.02 9.92 -10.71
N TRP A 27 -5.08 10.67 -9.60
CA TRP A 27 -3.92 11.40 -9.09
C TRP A 27 -2.75 10.49 -8.74
N PHE A 28 -3.02 9.29 -8.22
CA PHE A 28 -1.95 8.34 -7.85
C PHE A 28 -1.12 7.90 -9.06
N ALA A 29 -1.67 7.95 -10.27
CA ALA A 29 -0.91 7.68 -11.49
C ALA A 29 0.18 8.74 -11.76
N SER A 30 0.09 9.95 -11.19
CA SER A 30 1.14 10.97 -11.27
C SER A 30 2.45 10.55 -10.56
N LEU A 31 2.38 9.57 -9.65
CA LEU A 31 3.52 8.99 -8.96
C LEU A 31 4.31 7.98 -9.83
N PHE A 32 3.90 7.80 -11.09
CA PHE A 32 4.54 6.87 -12.04
C PHE A 32 6.05 7.08 -12.20
N PRO A 33 6.59 8.31 -12.30
CA PRO A 33 8.04 8.49 -12.43
C PRO A 33 8.82 7.95 -11.23
N GLN A 34 8.35 8.21 -9.99
CA GLN A 34 9.00 7.73 -8.76
C GLN A 34 8.87 6.21 -8.63
N TRP A 35 7.70 5.68 -8.95
CA TRP A 35 7.45 4.25 -9.00
C TRP A 35 8.36 3.55 -10.01
N LEU A 36 8.49 4.09 -11.22
CA LEU A 36 9.32 3.52 -12.29
C LEU A 36 10.80 3.55 -11.92
N PHE A 37 11.28 4.69 -11.40
CA PHE A 37 12.67 4.82 -10.98
C PHE A 37 13.03 3.81 -9.89
N THR A 38 12.30 3.81 -8.79
CA THR A 38 12.56 2.91 -7.65
C THR A 38 12.38 1.44 -8.05
N GLY A 39 11.31 1.13 -8.80
CA GLY A 39 11.06 -0.22 -9.29
C GLY A 39 12.15 -0.73 -10.23
N ALA A 40 12.60 0.10 -11.18
CA ALA A 40 13.65 -0.25 -12.12
C ALA A 40 14.99 -0.49 -11.41
N VAL A 41 15.36 0.39 -10.48
CA VAL A 41 16.62 0.24 -9.71
C VAL A 41 16.58 -1.03 -8.85
N LEU A 42 15.48 -1.29 -8.14
CA LEU A 42 15.32 -2.51 -7.34
C LEU A 42 15.39 -3.78 -8.20
N LEU A 43 14.71 -3.79 -9.35
CA LEU A 43 14.74 -4.92 -10.27
C LEU A 43 16.14 -5.13 -10.86
N LEU A 44 16.84 -4.05 -11.17
CA LEU A 44 18.23 -4.13 -11.67
C LEU A 44 19.16 -4.74 -10.61
N ILE A 45 19.08 -4.26 -9.36
CA ILE A 45 19.89 -4.79 -8.26
C ILE A 45 19.55 -6.27 -8.04
N TYR A 46 18.27 -6.61 -8.00
CA TYR A 46 17.82 -7.99 -7.88
C TYR A 46 18.36 -8.85 -9.01
N PHE A 47 18.22 -8.43 -10.25
CA PHE A 47 18.70 -9.16 -11.43
C PHE A 47 20.22 -9.40 -11.38
N VAL A 48 20.99 -8.40 -10.98
CA VAL A 48 22.47 -8.53 -10.87
C VAL A 48 22.83 -9.54 -9.77
N LEU A 49 22.21 -9.41 -8.59
CA LEU A 49 22.46 -10.34 -7.47
C LEU A 49 22.04 -11.76 -7.80
N ASP A 50 20.84 -11.93 -8.35
CA ASP A 50 20.28 -13.21 -8.73
C ASP A 50 21.16 -13.89 -9.79
N SER A 51 21.55 -13.15 -10.84
CA SER A 51 22.45 -13.65 -11.88
C SER A 51 23.84 -14.06 -11.34
N TYR A 52 24.33 -13.31 -10.33
CA TYR A 52 25.60 -13.63 -9.69
C TYR A 52 25.50 -14.92 -8.87
N TYR A 53 24.46 -15.11 -8.09
CA TYR A 53 24.26 -16.31 -7.29
C TYR A 53 23.88 -17.53 -8.15
N TYR A 54 23.04 -17.34 -9.18
CA TYR A 54 22.67 -18.37 -10.14
C TYR A 54 23.90 -18.99 -10.84
N LYS A 55 24.88 -18.19 -11.20
CA LYS A 55 26.15 -18.69 -11.78
C LYS A 55 26.98 -19.55 -10.81
N LYS A 56 26.74 -19.44 -9.51
CA LYS A 56 27.43 -20.21 -8.46
C LYS A 56 26.65 -21.45 -8.02
N GLU A 57 25.46 -21.61 -8.53
CA GLU A 57 24.57 -22.70 -8.15
C GLU A 57 25.10 -24.04 -8.72
N HIS A 58 24.90 -25.10 -7.96
CA HIS A 58 25.40 -26.41 -8.35
C HIS A 58 24.58 -26.98 -9.51
N TRP A 59 25.21 -27.64 -10.45
CA TRP A 59 24.60 -28.26 -11.64
C TRP A 59 23.34 -29.09 -11.32
N THR A 60 23.33 -29.82 -10.20
CA THR A 60 22.18 -30.65 -9.80
C THR A 60 20.93 -29.81 -9.52
N ALA A 61 21.05 -28.61 -8.91
CA ALA A 61 19.93 -27.72 -8.66
C ALA A 61 19.41 -27.14 -9.99
N LEU A 62 20.32 -26.64 -10.85
CA LEU A 62 19.96 -26.13 -12.18
C LEU A 62 19.24 -27.17 -13.06
N SER A 63 19.66 -28.41 -12.98
CA SER A 63 19.02 -29.51 -13.73
C SER A 63 17.64 -29.91 -13.16
N ALA A 64 17.43 -29.74 -11.85
CA ALA A 64 16.12 -29.93 -11.21
C ALA A 64 15.14 -28.84 -11.65
N ASP A 65 15.56 -27.60 -11.60
CA ASP A 65 14.74 -26.45 -12.05
C ASP A 65 14.31 -26.59 -13.51
N ALA A 66 15.24 -27.05 -14.39
CA ALA A 66 14.92 -27.27 -15.79
C ALA A 66 13.89 -28.39 -16.02
N ARG A 67 13.83 -29.41 -15.12
CA ARG A 67 12.86 -30.50 -15.19
C ARG A 67 11.49 -30.14 -14.62
N GLU A 68 11.43 -29.25 -13.66
CA GLU A 68 10.21 -28.85 -12.96
C GLU A 68 9.48 -27.66 -13.61
N GLN A 69 9.97 -27.18 -14.76
CA GLN A 69 9.31 -26.09 -15.48
C GLN A 69 7.88 -26.46 -15.86
N GLN A 70 6.92 -25.77 -15.28
CA GLN A 70 5.52 -25.91 -15.63
C GLN A 70 5.03 -24.68 -16.41
N PRO A 71 4.20 -24.88 -17.45
CA PRO A 71 3.63 -23.75 -18.18
C PRO A 71 2.73 -22.91 -17.26
N LEU A 72 2.86 -21.58 -17.37
CA LEU A 72 2.00 -20.65 -16.64
C LEU A 72 0.52 -20.89 -16.99
N LYS A 73 -0.27 -21.28 -15.99
CA LYS A 73 -1.72 -21.49 -16.12
C LYS A 73 -2.45 -20.56 -15.18
N ILE A 74 -3.28 -19.67 -15.73
CA ILE A 74 -4.16 -18.82 -14.94
C ILE A 74 -5.44 -19.61 -14.65
N GLN A 75 -5.64 -19.97 -13.38
CA GLN A 75 -6.86 -20.60 -12.91
C GLN A 75 -7.79 -19.55 -12.27
N GLY A 76 -9.11 -19.74 -12.41
CA GLY A 76 -10.07 -18.77 -11.89
C GLY A 76 -10.16 -17.46 -12.69
N LYS A 77 -10.00 -17.50 -14.02
CA LYS A 77 -10.05 -16.33 -14.91
C LYS A 77 -11.27 -15.43 -14.71
N THR A 78 -12.40 -15.99 -14.25
CA THR A 78 -13.62 -15.24 -13.94
C THR A 78 -13.37 -14.19 -12.83
N ASN A 79 -12.48 -14.47 -11.89
CA ASN A 79 -12.14 -13.53 -10.83
C ASN A 79 -11.40 -12.29 -11.34
N LEU A 80 -10.74 -12.36 -12.48
CA LEU A 80 -10.13 -11.21 -13.13
C LEU A 80 -11.20 -10.18 -13.55
N VAL A 81 -12.36 -10.65 -14.02
CA VAL A 81 -13.49 -9.78 -14.36
C VAL A 81 -14.03 -9.07 -13.12
N TYR A 82 -14.18 -9.79 -12.02
CA TYR A 82 -14.61 -9.18 -10.75
C TYR A 82 -13.57 -8.20 -10.20
N LEU A 83 -12.27 -8.51 -10.31
CA LEU A 83 -11.20 -7.60 -9.93
C LEU A 83 -11.26 -6.29 -10.75
N VAL A 84 -11.42 -6.38 -12.07
CA VAL A 84 -11.62 -5.20 -12.92
C VAL A 84 -12.88 -4.45 -12.49
N GLY A 85 -13.97 -5.15 -12.18
CA GLY A 85 -15.20 -4.55 -11.65
C GLY A 85 -14.98 -3.78 -10.35
N VAL A 86 -14.16 -4.31 -9.43
CA VAL A 86 -13.77 -3.62 -8.18
C VAL A 86 -13.00 -2.34 -8.50
N ILE A 87 -11.98 -2.42 -9.36
CA ILE A 87 -11.18 -1.25 -9.76
C ILE A 87 -12.06 -0.16 -10.36
N LEU A 88 -12.92 -0.52 -11.32
CA LEU A 88 -13.85 0.43 -11.96
C LEU A 88 -14.85 1.02 -10.96
N SER A 89 -15.35 0.22 -10.02
CA SER A 89 -16.28 0.69 -8.99
C SER A 89 -15.63 1.73 -8.09
N VAL A 90 -14.39 1.50 -7.64
CA VAL A 90 -13.67 2.46 -6.81
C VAL A 90 -13.28 3.71 -7.61
N ALA A 91 -12.88 3.56 -8.87
CA ALA A 91 -12.48 4.67 -9.72
C ALA A 91 -13.64 5.60 -10.13
N PHE A 92 -14.83 5.04 -10.35
CA PHE A 92 -15.95 5.81 -10.94
C PHE A 92 -17.14 6.02 -10.00
N ILE A 93 -17.31 5.19 -8.97
CA ILE A 93 -18.42 5.34 -8.00
C ILE A 93 -17.89 6.05 -6.74
N HIS A 94 -17.81 7.37 -6.82
CA HIS A 94 -17.42 8.22 -5.69
C HIS A 94 -18.12 9.58 -5.75
N SER A 95 -18.04 10.35 -4.69
CA SER A 95 -18.74 11.64 -4.56
C SER A 95 -18.34 12.68 -5.60
N GLY A 96 -17.13 12.61 -6.14
CA GLY A 96 -16.68 13.48 -7.23
C GLY A 96 -17.43 13.21 -8.55
N THR A 97 -17.74 11.96 -8.85
CA THR A 97 -18.49 11.57 -10.05
C THR A 97 -20.00 11.58 -9.81
N ILE A 98 -20.45 11.23 -8.61
CA ILE A 98 -21.85 11.18 -8.20
C ILE A 98 -22.05 12.08 -6.97
N PRO A 99 -22.31 13.38 -7.16
CA PRO A 99 -22.40 14.34 -6.04
C PRO A 99 -23.45 13.99 -4.98
N GLN A 100 -24.49 13.25 -5.39
CA GLN A 100 -25.54 12.77 -4.47
C GLN A 100 -25.03 11.85 -3.37
N MET A 101 -23.89 11.19 -3.57
CA MET A 101 -23.26 10.32 -2.55
C MET A 101 -22.77 11.13 -1.32
N ALA A 102 -22.36 12.38 -1.52
CA ALA A 102 -21.95 13.28 -0.45
C ALA A 102 -23.11 13.96 0.27
N ASN A 103 -24.30 13.98 -0.33
CA ASN A 103 -25.45 14.69 0.23
C ASN A 103 -26.10 13.86 1.35
N ALA A 104 -26.15 14.43 2.56
CA ALA A 104 -26.76 13.81 3.74
C ALA A 104 -28.25 13.46 3.57
N ASN A 105 -28.96 14.20 2.70
CA ASN A 105 -30.38 13.97 2.41
C ASN A 105 -30.66 12.91 1.34
N SER A 106 -29.61 12.38 0.69
CA SER A 106 -29.76 11.31 -0.28
C SER A 106 -30.10 9.98 0.39
N PRO A 107 -30.90 9.12 -0.28
CA PRO A 107 -31.17 7.77 0.21
C PRO A 107 -29.89 7.00 0.53
N LEU A 108 -29.92 6.15 1.56
CA LEU A 108 -28.76 5.37 2.01
C LEU A 108 -28.13 4.52 0.88
N TRP A 109 -28.93 3.94 0.00
CA TRP A 109 -28.43 3.13 -1.10
C TRP A 109 -27.60 3.92 -2.12
N ILE A 110 -27.87 5.24 -2.31
CA ILE A 110 -27.03 6.11 -3.14
C ILE A 110 -25.74 6.43 -2.41
N ARG A 111 -25.82 6.76 -1.12
CA ARG A 111 -24.65 7.10 -0.31
C ARG A 111 -23.65 5.96 -0.19
N TYR A 112 -24.13 4.73 -0.12
CA TYR A 112 -23.33 3.50 -0.01
C TYR A 112 -23.32 2.67 -1.29
N MET A 113 -23.59 3.28 -2.45
CA MET A 113 -23.69 2.55 -3.73
C MET A 113 -22.40 1.82 -4.07
N ARG A 114 -21.24 2.44 -3.84
CA ARG A 114 -19.94 1.81 -4.07
C ARG A 114 -19.78 0.55 -3.21
N GLU A 115 -20.05 0.66 -1.92
CA GLU A 115 -19.95 -0.44 -0.96
C GLU A 115 -20.90 -1.57 -1.33
N ILE A 116 -22.11 -1.27 -1.76
CA ILE A 116 -23.09 -2.26 -2.25
C ILE A 116 -22.56 -2.99 -3.47
N VAL A 117 -22.01 -2.26 -4.46
CA VAL A 117 -21.45 -2.87 -5.67
C VAL A 117 -20.24 -3.76 -5.33
N LEU A 118 -19.36 -3.32 -4.44
CA LEU A 118 -18.20 -4.11 -3.99
C LEU A 118 -18.65 -5.41 -3.29
N LEU A 119 -19.66 -5.34 -2.42
CA LEU A 119 -20.24 -6.51 -1.77
C LEU A 119 -20.86 -7.47 -2.78
N LEU A 120 -21.59 -6.97 -3.77
CA LEU A 120 -22.17 -7.80 -4.83
C LEU A 120 -21.08 -8.50 -5.65
N LEU A 121 -20.03 -7.80 -6.05
CA LEU A 121 -18.88 -8.38 -6.77
C LEU A 121 -18.19 -9.46 -5.93
N MET A 122 -18.01 -9.22 -4.63
CA MET A 122 -17.48 -10.20 -3.69
C MET A 122 -18.36 -11.44 -3.63
N MET A 123 -19.67 -11.28 -3.44
CA MET A 123 -20.61 -12.40 -3.39
C MET A 123 -20.62 -13.19 -4.71
N MET A 124 -20.63 -12.51 -5.85
CA MET A 124 -20.53 -13.14 -7.17
C MET A 124 -19.25 -13.94 -7.31
N SER A 125 -18.10 -13.39 -6.91
CA SER A 125 -16.83 -14.10 -6.90
C SER A 125 -16.87 -15.35 -6.03
N LEU A 126 -17.39 -15.22 -4.81
CA LEU A 126 -17.54 -16.37 -3.88
C LEU A 126 -18.48 -17.44 -4.43
N TYR A 127 -19.56 -17.07 -5.12
CA TYR A 127 -20.52 -18.02 -5.66
C TYR A 127 -20.02 -18.72 -6.92
N THR A 128 -19.39 -17.99 -7.85
CA THR A 128 -18.99 -18.51 -9.16
C THR A 128 -17.64 -19.21 -9.16
N THR A 129 -16.76 -18.90 -8.19
CA THR A 129 -15.44 -19.54 -8.12
C THR A 129 -15.56 -20.98 -7.65
N LYS A 130 -15.02 -21.92 -8.43
CA LYS A 130 -14.99 -23.34 -8.10
C LYS A 130 -14.32 -23.60 -6.75
N LYS A 131 -14.89 -24.48 -5.93
CA LYS A 131 -14.37 -24.82 -4.60
C LYS A 131 -12.90 -25.25 -4.64
N HIS A 132 -12.52 -26.08 -5.63
CA HIS A 132 -11.13 -26.49 -5.84
C HIS A 132 -10.16 -25.29 -6.01
N VAL A 133 -10.52 -24.30 -6.83
CA VAL A 133 -9.68 -23.09 -7.01
C VAL A 133 -9.58 -22.29 -5.72
N ARG A 134 -10.67 -22.20 -4.96
CA ARG A 134 -10.74 -21.40 -3.72
C ARG A 134 -10.00 -22.06 -2.55
N TYR A 135 -10.27 -23.31 -2.28
CA TYR A 135 -9.80 -23.98 -1.06
C TYR A 135 -8.55 -24.82 -1.26
N ASP A 136 -8.41 -25.54 -2.40
CA ASP A 136 -7.28 -26.44 -2.61
C ASP A 136 -6.06 -25.69 -3.18
N LEU A 137 -6.29 -24.82 -4.17
CA LEU A 137 -5.20 -24.07 -4.81
C LEU A 137 -4.85 -22.78 -4.07
N ASN A 138 -5.86 -22.00 -3.69
CA ASN A 138 -5.64 -20.68 -3.07
C ASN A 138 -5.67 -20.73 -1.53
N LYS A 139 -6.02 -21.89 -0.93
CA LYS A 139 -6.14 -22.07 0.55
C LYS A 139 -6.90 -20.94 1.23
N TYR A 140 -7.97 -20.45 0.58
CA TYR A 140 -8.74 -19.30 1.04
C TYR A 140 -9.32 -19.52 2.43
N SER A 141 -9.12 -18.55 3.32
CA SER A 141 -9.75 -18.49 4.64
C SER A 141 -10.20 -17.06 4.97
N TRP A 142 -11.14 -16.91 5.88
CA TRP A 142 -11.57 -15.61 6.38
C TRP A 142 -10.64 -15.02 7.45
N ALA A 143 -9.70 -15.81 7.97
CA ALA A 143 -8.83 -15.39 9.05
C ALA A 143 -8.06 -14.09 8.75
N PRO A 144 -7.38 -13.91 7.59
CA PRO A 144 -6.69 -12.68 7.28
C PRO A 144 -7.62 -11.46 7.16
N ILE A 145 -8.83 -11.67 6.64
CA ILE A 145 -9.82 -10.58 6.49
C ILE A 145 -10.32 -10.11 7.86
N ASN A 146 -10.63 -11.05 8.76
CA ASN A 146 -11.04 -10.74 10.11
C ASN A 146 -9.94 -10.05 10.91
N GLU A 147 -8.69 -10.51 10.78
CA GLU A 147 -7.53 -9.91 11.43
C GLU A 147 -7.37 -8.45 10.99
N VAL A 148 -7.39 -8.19 9.69
CA VAL A 148 -7.29 -6.84 9.13
C VAL A 148 -8.48 -5.97 9.57
N ALA A 149 -9.70 -6.49 9.60
CA ALA A 149 -10.88 -5.74 10.02
C ALA A 149 -10.79 -5.31 11.50
N VAL A 150 -10.37 -6.22 12.39
CA VAL A 150 -10.18 -5.91 13.81
C VAL A 150 -9.03 -4.91 14.01
N LEU A 151 -7.93 -5.10 13.29
CA LEU A 151 -6.79 -4.20 13.32
C LEU A 151 -7.19 -2.77 12.91
N PHE A 152 -7.84 -2.59 11.77
CA PHE A 152 -8.28 -1.28 11.31
C PHE A 152 -9.31 -0.65 12.25
N PHE A 153 -10.24 -1.42 12.79
CA PHE A 153 -11.18 -0.92 13.79
C PHE A 153 -10.42 -0.36 15.01
N GLY A 154 -9.46 -1.12 15.54
CA GLY A 154 -8.61 -0.67 16.65
C GLY A 154 -7.83 0.60 16.31
N ILE A 155 -7.19 0.65 15.14
CA ILE A 155 -6.44 1.81 14.67
C ILE A 155 -7.33 3.05 14.58
N PHE A 156 -8.49 2.97 13.94
CA PHE A 156 -9.38 4.14 13.78
C PHE A 156 -9.88 4.69 15.11
N VAL A 157 -10.20 3.82 16.06
CA VAL A 157 -10.65 4.25 17.39
C VAL A 157 -9.50 4.92 18.16
N THR A 158 -8.32 4.31 18.18
CA THR A 158 -7.19 4.78 18.99
C THR A 158 -6.45 5.97 18.38
N MET A 159 -6.45 6.10 17.04
CA MET A 159 -5.78 7.21 16.36
C MET A 159 -6.52 8.54 16.42
N THR A 160 -7.84 8.54 16.62
CA THR A 160 -8.62 9.78 16.57
C THR A 160 -8.05 10.90 17.47
N PRO A 161 -7.77 10.69 18.76
CA PRO A 161 -7.19 11.74 19.60
C PRO A 161 -5.78 12.14 19.16
N ALA A 162 -4.96 11.21 18.68
CA ALA A 162 -3.63 11.51 18.18
C ALA A 162 -3.67 12.36 16.91
N LEU A 163 -4.61 12.09 15.98
CA LEU A 163 -4.78 12.89 14.77
C LEU A 163 -5.23 14.31 15.07
N VAL A 164 -6.15 14.49 16.03
CA VAL A 164 -6.58 15.83 16.48
C VAL A 164 -5.40 16.58 17.10
N TYR A 165 -4.63 15.93 17.97
CA TYR A 165 -3.45 16.53 18.58
C TYR A 165 -2.41 16.95 17.54
N LEU A 166 -2.06 16.09 16.60
CA LEU A 166 -1.10 16.36 15.52
C LEU A 166 -1.57 17.51 14.61
N ASN A 167 -2.85 17.54 14.28
CA ASN A 167 -3.40 18.61 13.47
C ASN A 167 -3.31 19.97 14.19
N THR A 168 -3.70 20.03 15.47
CA THR A 168 -3.70 21.30 16.26
C THR A 168 -2.28 21.80 16.58
N HIS A 169 -1.29 20.91 16.65
CA HIS A 169 0.10 21.27 16.97
C HIS A 169 1.03 21.19 15.75
N ALA A 170 0.50 21.04 14.54
CA ALA A 170 1.27 20.87 13.31
C ALA A 170 2.33 21.98 13.12
N ALA A 171 1.96 23.24 13.31
CA ALA A 171 2.86 24.37 13.15
C ALA A 171 4.05 24.34 14.11
N SER A 172 3.89 23.76 15.31
CA SER A 172 4.96 23.65 16.32
C SER A 172 5.93 22.50 16.08
N LEU A 173 5.60 21.57 15.19
CA LEU A 173 6.49 20.44 14.83
C LEU A 173 7.70 20.88 13.99
N GLY A 174 7.69 22.10 13.45
CA GLY A 174 8.82 22.64 12.68
C GLY A 174 9.03 21.99 11.32
N LEU A 175 8.03 21.28 10.79
CA LEU A 175 8.11 20.67 9.47
C LEU A 175 7.81 21.73 8.40
N SER A 176 8.86 22.24 7.76
CA SER A 176 8.81 23.35 6.80
C SER A 176 9.26 22.97 5.38
N HIS A 177 9.77 21.76 5.21
CA HIS A 177 10.29 21.30 3.92
C HIS A 177 9.73 19.93 3.52
N THR A 178 9.56 19.70 2.23
CA THR A 178 9.05 18.44 1.66
C THR A 178 9.87 17.24 2.07
N TRP A 179 11.20 17.35 2.10
CA TRP A 179 12.08 16.25 2.51
C TRP A 179 11.89 15.84 3.98
N GLN A 180 11.49 16.77 4.85
CA GLN A 180 11.18 16.46 6.25
C GLN A 180 9.93 15.59 6.34
N PHE A 181 8.89 15.92 5.58
CA PHE A 181 7.68 15.09 5.49
C PHE A 181 8.00 13.70 4.93
N TYR A 182 8.82 13.63 3.88
CA TYR A 182 9.23 12.36 3.27
C TYR A 182 9.97 11.46 4.27
N TYR A 183 11.06 11.96 4.87
CA TYR A 183 11.87 11.15 5.78
C TYR A 183 11.20 10.90 7.12
N ALA A 184 10.44 11.86 7.67
CA ALA A 184 9.72 11.66 8.91
C ALA A 184 8.60 10.63 8.75
N THR A 185 7.81 10.73 7.67
CA THR A 185 6.81 9.70 7.32
C THR A 185 7.49 8.35 7.11
N GLY A 186 8.57 8.31 6.34
CA GLY A 186 9.30 7.10 6.07
C GLY A 186 9.89 6.45 7.31
N ALA A 187 10.60 7.21 8.14
CA ALA A 187 11.18 6.70 9.37
C ALA A 187 10.11 6.08 10.28
N LEU A 188 8.97 6.76 10.43
CA LEU A 188 7.88 6.24 11.25
C LEU A 188 7.23 5.00 10.61
N SER A 189 7.01 5.01 9.30
CA SER A 189 6.46 3.89 8.53
C SER A 189 7.36 2.65 8.54
N SER A 190 8.65 2.81 8.77
CA SER A 190 9.57 1.68 8.90
C SER A 190 9.30 0.81 10.12
N PHE A 191 8.75 1.36 11.20
CA PHE A 191 8.52 0.70 12.48
C PHE A 191 7.05 0.57 12.85
N LEU A 192 6.21 1.46 12.33
CA LEU A 192 4.76 1.40 12.48
C LEU A 192 4.16 1.00 11.13
N ASP A 193 2.91 0.53 11.17
CA ASP A 193 2.16 0.28 9.92
C ASP A 193 2.09 1.57 9.07
N ASN A 194 2.26 1.41 7.77
CA ASN A 194 2.29 2.51 6.81
C ASN A 194 0.97 3.30 6.75
N THR A 195 -0.17 2.67 7.02
CA THR A 195 -1.49 3.29 6.97
C THR A 195 -1.69 4.36 8.04
N PRO A 196 -1.55 4.06 9.35
CA PRO A 196 -1.66 5.07 10.39
C PRO A 196 -0.64 6.19 10.22
N THR A 197 0.56 5.85 9.75
CA THR A 197 1.62 6.83 9.53
C THR A 197 1.25 7.84 8.44
N ALA A 198 0.77 7.40 7.28
CA ALA A 198 0.34 8.29 6.20
C ALA A 198 -0.81 9.20 6.65
N VAL A 199 -1.77 8.65 7.38
CA VAL A 199 -2.92 9.40 7.92
C VAL A 199 -2.48 10.45 8.95
N ALA A 200 -1.51 10.12 9.81
CA ALA A 200 -0.95 11.05 10.79
C ALA A 200 -0.25 12.23 10.12
N PHE A 201 0.65 11.97 9.16
CA PHE A 201 1.34 13.05 8.45
C PHE A 201 0.43 13.88 7.54
N HIS A 202 -0.60 13.27 6.95
CA HIS A 202 -1.64 14.01 6.27
C HIS A 202 -2.35 14.98 7.25
N SER A 203 -2.66 14.53 8.47
CA SER A 203 -3.27 15.40 9.50
C SER A 203 -2.34 16.52 9.96
N VAL A 204 -1.04 16.27 10.04
CA VAL A 204 -0.04 17.32 10.26
C VAL A 204 -0.06 18.32 9.11
N ALA A 205 -0.04 17.87 7.86
CA ALA A 205 -0.04 18.74 6.70
C ALA A 205 -1.31 19.60 6.60
N THR A 206 -2.48 19.09 6.99
CA THR A 206 -3.74 19.86 7.05
C THR A 206 -3.79 20.85 8.19
N GLY A 207 -2.96 20.69 9.23
CA GLY A 207 -2.87 21.60 10.37
C GLY A 207 -1.81 22.72 10.22
N LEU A 208 -1.12 22.77 9.07
CA LEU A 208 -0.17 23.84 8.77
C LEU A 208 -0.90 25.20 8.60
N THR A 209 -0.21 26.30 8.94
CA THR A 209 -0.74 27.63 8.73
C THR A 209 -0.83 27.96 7.24
N PRO A 210 -1.72 28.90 6.84
CA PRO A 210 -1.82 29.35 5.44
C PRO A 210 -0.49 29.79 4.84
N ASP A 211 0.35 30.49 5.61
CA ASP A 211 1.66 30.96 5.17
C ASP A 211 2.62 29.78 4.92
N GLN A 212 2.59 28.77 5.81
CA GLN A 212 3.37 27.54 5.62
C GLN A 212 2.90 26.76 4.40
N ILE A 213 1.60 26.66 4.17
CA ILE A 213 1.03 26.01 2.97
C ILE A 213 1.46 26.76 1.71
N ALA A 214 1.38 28.10 1.71
CA ALA A 214 1.77 28.94 0.59
C ALA A 214 3.25 28.80 0.24
N ALA A 215 4.11 28.56 1.22
CA ALA A 215 5.55 28.34 1.01
C ALA A 215 5.88 27.10 0.18
N PHE A 216 5.02 26.05 0.20
CA PHE A 216 5.19 24.87 -0.64
C PHE A 216 4.75 25.08 -2.09
N GLY A 217 3.84 26.03 -2.33
CA GLY A 217 3.31 26.33 -3.67
C GLY A 217 2.56 25.17 -4.33
N GLY A 218 2.23 25.33 -5.62
CA GLY A 218 1.63 24.27 -6.43
C GLY A 218 0.13 24.06 -6.18
N ASN A 219 -0.36 22.93 -6.67
CA ASN A 219 -1.76 22.54 -6.55
C ASN A 219 -2.07 22.04 -5.12
N VAL A 220 -3.35 22.07 -4.77
CA VAL A 220 -3.85 21.49 -3.51
C VAL A 220 -4.66 20.24 -3.86
N VAL A 221 -4.29 19.11 -3.26
CA VAL A 221 -4.95 17.82 -3.41
C VAL A 221 -5.23 17.26 -2.02
N ALA A 222 -6.41 16.74 -1.80
CA ALA A 222 -6.84 16.25 -0.48
C ALA A 222 -6.65 17.26 0.67
N GLY A 223 -6.81 18.57 0.37
CA GLY A 223 -6.69 19.63 1.36
C GLY A 223 -5.27 20.04 1.76
N ILE A 224 -4.24 19.51 1.10
CA ILE A 224 -2.82 19.81 1.35
C ILE A 224 -2.07 20.09 0.04
N PRO A 225 -0.92 20.76 0.06
CA PRO A 225 -0.06 20.91 -1.11
C PRO A 225 0.27 19.56 -1.73
N GLU A 226 0.13 19.48 -3.04
CA GLU A 226 0.35 18.22 -3.81
C GLU A 226 1.71 17.60 -3.54
N ILE A 227 2.74 18.44 -3.43
CA ILE A 227 4.11 17.97 -3.16
C ILE A 227 4.24 17.31 -1.77
N LEU A 228 3.47 17.74 -0.78
CA LEU A 228 3.43 17.09 0.53
C LEU A 228 2.67 15.77 0.48
N LEU A 229 1.56 15.73 -0.25
CA LEU A 229 0.82 14.48 -0.45
C LEU A 229 1.70 13.44 -1.13
N MET A 230 2.45 13.84 -2.17
CA MET A 230 3.43 12.98 -2.84
C MET A 230 4.50 12.48 -1.87
N ALA A 231 5.11 13.36 -1.07
CA ALA A 231 6.14 13.00 -0.10
C ALA A 231 5.62 12.00 0.95
N ILE A 232 4.40 12.20 1.44
CA ILE A 232 3.74 11.30 2.40
C ILE A 232 3.45 9.94 1.77
N CYS A 233 2.89 9.90 0.56
CA CYS A 233 2.61 8.65 -0.15
C CYS A 233 3.88 7.82 -0.37
N ILE A 234 4.91 8.45 -0.93
CA ILE A 234 6.16 7.77 -1.27
C ILE A 234 6.88 7.34 0.01
N GLY A 235 6.98 8.23 1.01
CA GLY A 235 7.58 7.92 2.29
C GLY A 235 6.88 6.76 3.00
N ALA A 236 5.56 6.79 3.10
CA ALA A 236 4.80 5.72 3.75
C ALA A 236 4.98 4.37 3.05
N VAL A 237 4.89 4.34 1.71
CA VAL A 237 4.92 3.09 0.94
C VAL A 237 6.34 2.53 0.83
N PHE A 238 7.33 3.33 0.48
CA PHE A 238 8.68 2.82 0.23
C PHE A 238 9.41 2.42 1.50
N PHE A 239 9.33 3.24 2.53
CA PHE A 239 9.96 2.92 3.82
C PHE A 239 9.23 1.81 4.59
N GLY A 240 7.97 1.51 4.27
CA GLY A 240 7.29 0.33 4.78
C GLY A 240 8.04 -0.99 4.49
N ALA A 241 8.89 -1.01 3.46
CA ALA A 241 9.76 -2.15 3.14
C ALA A 241 11.01 -2.27 4.02
N MET A 242 11.34 -1.26 4.82
CA MET A 242 12.61 -1.19 5.59
C MET A 242 12.69 -2.21 6.72
N THR A 243 11.56 -2.67 7.24
CA THR A 243 11.51 -3.67 8.31
C THR A 243 10.42 -4.71 8.04
N TYR A 244 10.44 -5.80 8.80
CA TYR A 244 9.38 -6.82 8.68
C TYR A 244 8.02 -6.36 9.21
N ILE A 245 7.99 -5.36 10.08
CA ILE A 245 6.77 -4.84 10.73
C ILE A 245 6.23 -3.56 10.10
N GLY A 246 6.99 -2.91 9.21
CA GLY A 246 6.57 -1.67 8.55
C GLY A 246 5.39 -1.84 7.59
N ASN A 247 5.08 -3.07 7.18
CA ASN A 247 3.88 -3.40 6.42
C ASN A 247 3.51 -4.88 6.63
N GLY A 248 2.24 -5.20 6.81
CA GLY A 248 1.75 -6.56 7.02
C GLY A 248 2.25 -7.61 6.02
N PRO A 249 2.25 -7.35 4.70
CA PRO A 249 2.81 -8.24 3.69
C PRO A 249 4.27 -8.66 3.92
N ASN A 250 5.10 -7.82 4.50
CA ASN A 250 6.52 -8.14 4.74
C ASN A 250 6.67 -9.29 5.73
N PHE A 251 5.91 -9.25 6.81
CA PHE A 251 5.91 -10.31 7.80
C PHE A 251 5.38 -11.63 7.23
N MET A 252 4.35 -11.55 6.40
CA MET A 252 3.77 -12.73 5.74
C MET A 252 4.78 -13.37 4.77
N VAL A 253 5.47 -12.58 3.95
CA VAL A 253 6.52 -13.10 3.03
C VAL A 253 7.65 -13.76 3.81
N LYS A 254 8.08 -13.16 4.93
CA LYS A 254 9.07 -13.77 5.83
C LYS A 254 8.59 -15.13 6.36
N ALA A 255 7.36 -15.20 6.87
CA ALA A 255 6.80 -16.44 7.41
C ALA A 255 6.73 -17.54 6.36
N ILE A 256 6.25 -17.23 5.14
CA ILE A 256 6.18 -18.18 4.02
C ILE A 256 7.58 -18.69 3.64
N ALA A 257 8.59 -17.82 3.61
CA ALA A 257 9.95 -18.22 3.31
C ALA A 257 10.52 -19.17 4.37
N GLU A 258 10.28 -18.87 5.67
CA GLU A 258 10.70 -19.74 6.78
C GLU A 258 9.99 -21.08 6.77
N GLU A 259 8.69 -21.12 6.49
CA GLU A 259 7.93 -22.38 6.30
C GLU A 259 8.45 -23.21 5.12
N SER A 260 8.97 -22.55 4.08
CA SER A 260 9.60 -23.19 2.93
C SER A 260 11.06 -23.62 3.20
N GLY A 261 11.56 -23.49 4.43
CA GLY A 261 12.90 -23.90 4.85
C GLY A 261 14.01 -22.89 4.56
N VAL A 262 13.68 -21.67 4.09
CA VAL A 262 14.64 -20.58 3.86
C VAL A 262 14.93 -19.87 5.16
N LYS A 263 16.20 -19.82 5.57
CA LYS A 263 16.62 -19.06 6.77
C LYS A 263 16.58 -17.57 6.48
N MET A 264 15.58 -16.90 7.04
CA MET A 264 15.46 -15.45 6.95
C MET A 264 16.35 -14.74 7.98
N PRO A 265 16.89 -13.55 7.66
CA PRO A 265 17.64 -12.74 8.63
C PRO A 265 16.78 -12.37 9.83
N SER A 266 17.42 -12.14 10.99
CA SER A 266 16.75 -11.52 12.12
C SER A 266 16.27 -10.10 11.78
N PHE A 267 15.37 -9.53 12.57
CA PHE A 267 14.84 -8.18 12.35
C PHE A 267 15.96 -7.13 12.13
N PHE A 268 16.91 -7.03 13.06
CA PHE A 268 18.04 -6.12 12.92
C PHE A 268 19.02 -6.55 11.82
N GLY A 269 19.15 -7.85 11.58
CA GLY A 269 19.97 -8.38 10.50
C GLY A 269 19.44 -7.98 9.11
N TYR A 270 18.13 -8.00 8.91
CA TYR A 270 17.50 -7.51 7.69
C TYR A 270 17.71 -6.00 7.53
N MET A 271 17.43 -5.22 8.57
CA MET A 271 17.56 -3.78 8.56
C MET A 271 19.01 -3.32 8.24
N CYS A 272 20.02 -3.89 8.91
CA CYS A 272 21.40 -3.48 8.71
C CYS A 272 22.04 -3.98 7.42
N LYS A 273 21.64 -5.18 6.94
CA LYS A 273 22.28 -5.80 5.77
C LYS A 273 21.62 -5.42 4.44
N PHE A 274 20.31 -5.17 4.45
CA PHE A 274 19.55 -4.90 3.24
C PHE A 274 18.93 -3.51 3.25
N SER A 275 18.19 -3.15 4.29
CA SER A 275 17.40 -1.93 4.28
C SER A 275 18.25 -0.67 4.24
N LEU A 276 19.22 -0.55 5.15
CA LEU A 276 20.09 0.63 5.22
C LEU A 276 21.09 0.70 4.06
N ILE A 277 21.48 -0.44 3.48
CA ILE A 277 22.49 -0.49 2.41
C ILE A 277 21.86 -0.39 1.04
N VAL A 278 20.71 -1.02 0.82
CA VAL A 278 20.07 -1.14 -0.50
C VAL A 278 18.85 -0.24 -0.60
N LEU A 279 17.93 -0.28 0.36
CA LEU A 279 16.64 0.42 0.26
C LEU A 279 16.74 1.90 0.59
N LEU A 280 17.52 2.28 1.59
CA LEU A 280 17.63 3.69 2.00
C LEU A 280 18.30 4.61 0.95
N PRO A 281 19.32 4.17 0.16
CA PRO A 281 19.92 5.00 -0.88
C PRO A 281 19.07 5.17 -2.13
N ILE A 282 18.05 4.33 -2.36
CA ILE A 282 17.13 4.36 -3.51
C ILE A 282 15.96 5.28 -3.22
#